data_cb1c12764afee55fdfbc7707d3c90f23
#
_entry.id   cb1c12764afee55fdfbc7707d3c90f23
#
_cell.length_a   1.000
_cell.length_b   1.000
_cell.length_c   1.000
_cell.angle_alpha   90.00
_cell.angle_beta   90.00
_cell.angle_gamma   90.00
#
_symmetry.space_group_name_H-M   'P 1'
#
loop_
_entity.id
_entity.type
_entity.pdbx_description
1 polymer ?
#
loop_
_entity_poly.entity_id
_entity_poly.type
_entity_poly.pdbx_seq_one_letter_code
_entity_poly.pdbx_strand_id
1 'polypeptide(L)'
;MEIGKESLLYSECSRWDYVDRYRFAVADPGDRIGLSDLAEAFVGPGPRWVEGLFALRNRIVSVFGFKTPAARGKNAAGHGGEWESGERVGIFEVLARLTDEIVLGDNDRHLDLRVSLLVERGGRDGREKTLSVTTAVRLNDRLGRCYFCFIKPFHRMIVPAVVKRSLHRLESEVRAGSADG
;
A
#
# COMPACT_ATOMS: atom_id res chain seq x y z
N MET A 1 -9.72 3.97 -14.48
CA MET A 1 -9.39 2.72 -13.79
C MET A 1 -10.36 2.64 -12.63
N GLU A 2 -10.99 1.51 -12.39
CA GLU A 2 -12.12 1.42 -11.45
C GLU A 2 -11.69 0.73 -10.16
N ILE A 3 -12.26 1.19 -9.03
CA ILE A 3 -12.15 0.50 -7.74
C ILE A 3 -12.95 -0.80 -7.84
N GLY A 4 -12.40 -1.92 -7.35
CA GLY A 4 -13.14 -3.18 -7.29
C GLY A 4 -14.35 -3.06 -6.37
N LYS A 5 -15.47 -3.65 -6.77
CA LYS A 5 -16.72 -3.61 -6.00
C LYS A 5 -16.59 -4.28 -4.63
N GLU A 6 -15.58 -5.13 -4.48
CA GLU A 6 -15.26 -5.87 -3.27
C GLU A 6 -14.53 -5.01 -2.23
N SER A 7 -13.91 -3.90 -2.65
CA SER A 7 -13.15 -3.02 -1.77
C SER A 7 -14.03 -2.04 -1.00
N LEU A 8 -13.67 -1.77 0.25
CA LEU A 8 -14.29 -0.73 1.07
C LEU A 8 -14.26 0.65 0.40
N LEU A 9 -13.22 0.93 -0.42
CA LEU A 9 -13.09 2.19 -1.13
C LEU A 9 -14.15 2.37 -2.24
N TYR A 10 -14.84 1.30 -2.63
CA TYR A 10 -15.85 1.37 -3.68
C TYR A 10 -17.05 2.26 -3.29
N SER A 11 -17.46 2.23 -2.04
CA SER A 11 -18.57 3.05 -1.53
C SER A 11 -18.34 4.55 -1.66
N GLU A 12 -17.08 4.96 -1.74
CA GLU A 12 -16.64 6.36 -1.86
C GLU A 12 -16.04 6.71 -3.23
N CYS A 13 -16.26 5.87 -4.25
CA CYS A 13 -15.58 5.98 -5.55
C CYS A 13 -15.75 7.35 -6.23
N SER A 14 -16.88 8.03 -6.02
CA SER A 14 -17.17 9.37 -6.57
C SER A 14 -16.40 10.51 -5.88
N ARG A 15 -15.74 10.26 -4.75
CA ARG A 15 -15.01 11.27 -3.97
C ARG A 15 -13.56 11.45 -4.37
N TRP A 16 -13.03 10.52 -5.17
CA TRP A 16 -11.61 10.44 -5.51
C TRP A 16 -11.29 11.11 -6.84
N ASP A 17 -10.33 12.03 -6.84
CA ASP A 17 -9.82 12.70 -8.04
C ASP A 17 -8.88 11.79 -8.85
N TYR A 18 -8.28 10.82 -8.18
CA TYR A 18 -7.39 9.84 -8.80
C TYR A 18 -7.55 8.47 -8.14
N VAL A 19 -7.56 7.45 -8.99
CA VAL A 19 -7.54 6.04 -8.55
C VAL A 19 -6.61 5.26 -9.47
N ASP A 20 -5.77 4.41 -8.90
CA ASP A 20 -5.12 3.31 -9.61
C ASP A 20 -5.29 2.00 -8.85
N ARG A 21 -5.21 0.90 -9.58
CA ARG A 21 -5.30 -0.45 -9.03
C ARG A 21 -4.29 -1.34 -9.73
N TYR A 22 -3.52 -2.05 -8.93
CA TYR A 22 -2.59 -3.07 -9.39
C TYR A 22 -3.01 -4.41 -8.81
N ARG A 23 -2.94 -5.45 -9.62
CA ARG A 23 -3.26 -6.83 -9.23
C ARG A 23 -2.04 -7.70 -9.42
N PHE A 24 -1.74 -8.51 -8.41
CA PHE A 24 -0.59 -9.39 -8.39
C PHE A 24 -1.04 -10.79 -7.97
N ALA A 25 -0.73 -11.79 -8.79
CA ALA A 25 -0.91 -13.18 -8.36
C ALA A 25 0.07 -13.48 -7.22
N VAL A 26 -0.39 -14.20 -6.21
CA VAL A 26 0.40 -14.61 -5.04
C VAL A 26 0.58 -16.12 -5.11
N ALA A 27 1.82 -16.56 -5.27
CA ALA A 27 2.16 -17.98 -5.32
C ALA A 27 2.27 -18.58 -3.90
N ASP A 28 1.12 -18.95 -3.34
CA ASP A 28 0.98 -19.48 -1.98
C ASP A 28 0.13 -20.76 -1.95
N PRO A 29 0.69 -21.91 -2.43
CA PRO A 29 -0.05 -23.16 -2.52
C PRO A 29 -0.46 -23.74 -1.16
N GLY A 30 0.18 -23.32 -0.07
CA GLY A 30 -0.12 -23.76 1.30
C GLY A 30 -1.03 -22.80 2.08
N ASP A 31 -1.51 -21.71 1.48
CA ASP A 31 -2.31 -20.66 2.11
C ASP A 31 -1.67 -20.09 3.39
N ARG A 32 -0.35 -19.90 3.37
CA ARG A 32 0.46 -19.45 4.50
C ARG A 32 0.71 -17.95 4.55
N ILE A 33 0.53 -17.27 3.40
CA ILE A 33 0.71 -15.82 3.29
C ILE A 33 -0.64 -15.14 3.57
N GLY A 34 -0.76 -14.52 4.73
CA GLY A 34 -1.96 -13.79 5.13
C GLY A 34 -1.95 -12.32 4.68
N LEU A 35 -3.07 -11.63 4.93
CA LEU A 35 -3.20 -10.20 4.70
C LEU A 35 -2.17 -9.39 5.53
N SER A 36 -1.92 -9.83 6.77
CA SER A 36 -0.95 -9.20 7.66
C SER A 36 0.47 -9.21 7.09
N ASP A 37 0.91 -10.38 6.56
CA ASP A 37 2.23 -10.52 5.96
C ASP A 37 2.40 -9.61 4.73
N LEU A 38 1.34 -9.54 3.91
CA LEU A 38 1.31 -8.69 2.71
C LEU A 38 1.32 -7.21 3.07
N ALA A 39 0.60 -6.82 4.11
CA ALA A 39 0.54 -5.44 4.57
C ALA A 39 1.87 -5.01 5.20
N GLU A 40 2.47 -5.86 6.04
CA GLU A 40 3.79 -5.61 6.62
C GLU A 40 4.88 -5.49 5.53
N ALA A 41 4.83 -6.39 4.56
CA ALA A 41 5.75 -6.35 3.43
C ALA A 41 5.56 -5.11 2.55
N PHE A 42 4.34 -4.60 2.42
CA PHE A 42 4.04 -3.37 1.68
C PHE A 42 4.59 -2.12 2.37
N VAL A 43 4.46 -2.03 3.69
CA VAL A 43 4.93 -0.87 4.48
C VAL A 43 6.43 -0.97 4.78
N GLY A 44 6.99 -2.15 4.68
CA GLY A 44 8.41 -2.42 4.92
C GLY A 44 9.38 -1.68 3.99
N PRO A 45 10.69 -1.84 4.19
CA PRO A 45 11.70 -1.15 3.41
C PRO A 45 11.63 -1.56 1.93
N GLY A 46 11.43 -0.55 1.08
CA GLY A 46 11.41 -0.71 -0.38
C GLY A 46 12.80 -0.95 -0.99
N PRO A 47 12.89 -1.11 -2.31
CA PRO A 47 14.16 -1.13 -3.01
C PRO A 47 14.96 0.17 -2.76
N ARG A 48 16.29 0.10 -2.70
CA ARG A 48 17.16 1.26 -2.39
C ARG A 48 16.95 2.47 -3.30
N TRP A 49 16.62 2.26 -4.57
CA TRP A 49 16.32 3.35 -5.51
C TRP A 49 15.02 4.12 -5.13
N VAL A 50 14.08 3.46 -4.45
CA VAL A 50 12.85 4.08 -3.93
C VAL A 50 13.19 5.09 -2.84
N GLU A 51 14.17 4.82 -2.00
CA GLU A 51 14.67 5.77 -0.99
C GLU A 51 15.20 7.05 -1.66
N GLY A 52 15.92 6.91 -2.77
CA GLY A 52 16.38 8.05 -3.57
C GLY A 52 15.21 8.87 -4.14
N LEU A 53 14.14 8.22 -4.59
CA LEU A 53 12.94 8.91 -5.06
C LEU A 53 12.17 9.60 -3.91
N PHE A 54 12.13 9.00 -2.73
CA PHE A 54 11.58 9.67 -1.55
C PHE A 54 12.41 10.89 -1.14
N ALA A 55 13.74 10.82 -1.22
CA ALA A 55 14.62 11.96 -0.96
C ALA A 55 14.39 13.08 -1.99
N LEU A 56 14.26 12.73 -3.28
CA LEU A 56 13.92 13.69 -4.35
C LEU A 56 12.55 14.31 -4.12
N ARG A 57 11.54 13.49 -3.81
CA ARG A 57 10.20 13.97 -3.44
C ARG A 57 10.29 14.96 -2.28
N ASN A 58 10.99 14.60 -1.21
CA ASN A 58 11.12 15.45 -0.02
C ASN A 58 11.79 16.79 -0.36
N ARG A 59 12.78 16.79 -1.25
CA ARG A 59 13.42 18.02 -1.73
C ARG A 59 12.47 18.89 -2.54
N ILE A 60 11.67 18.30 -3.44
CA ILE A 60 10.64 19.03 -4.21
C ILE A 60 9.60 19.62 -3.26
N VAL A 61 9.12 18.81 -2.34
CA VAL A 61 8.08 19.17 -1.36
C VAL A 61 8.53 20.30 -0.44
N SER A 62 9.81 20.32 -0.02
CA SER A 62 10.35 21.37 0.84
C SER A 62 10.38 22.75 0.15
N VAL A 63 10.58 22.78 -1.17
CA VAL A 63 10.54 24.03 -1.96
C VAL A 63 9.13 24.64 -1.98
N PHE A 64 8.08 23.82 -1.91
CA PHE A 64 6.69 24.27 -1.87
C PHE A 64 6.17 24.54 -0.44
N GLY A 65 7.03 24.46 0.58
CA GLY A 65 6.65 24.74 1.98
C GLY A 65 5.78 23.66 2.62
N PHE A 66 5.64 22.49 1.99
CA PHE A 66 4.96 21.36 2.62
C PHE A 66 5.81 20.84 3.77
N LYS A 67 5.19 20.63 4.92
CA LYS A 67 5.84 19.90 6.00
C LYS A 67 6.10 18.49 5.52
N THR A 68 7.35 18.17 5.27
CA THR A 68 7.78 16.78 5.11
C THR A 68 7.28 16.03 6.34
N PRO A 69 6.54 14.91 6.20
CA PRO A 69 6.31 14.05 7.33
C PRO A 69 7.72 13.70 7.85
N ALA A 70 8.12 14.35 8.94
CA ALA A 70 9.23 13.84 9.72
C ALA A 70 8.91 12.36 9.91
N ALA A 71 9.89 11.49 9.76
CA ALA A 71 9.76 10.06 9.98
C ALA A 71 9.05 9.81 11.33
N ARG A 72 7.73 9.93 11.31
CA ARG A 72 6.84 9.77 12.44
C ARG A 72 6.51 8.30 12.52
N GLY A 73 7.23 7.63 13.37
CA GLY A 73 6.90 6.28 13.77
C GLY A 73 7.94 5.27 13.37
N LYS A 74 8.97 5.12 14.19
CA LYS A 74 9.82 3.92 14.25
C LYS A 74 9.08 2.71 14.84
N ASN A 75 7.76 2.73 14.91
CA ASN A 75 6.97 1.72 15.65
C ASN A 75 6.34 0.66 14.73
N ALA A 76 6.78 0.52 13.50
CA ALA A 76 6.28 -0.51 12.60
C ALA A 76 6.98 -1.88 12.76
N ALA A 77 7.93 -1.99 13.68
CA ALA A 77 8.64 -3.25 13.92
C ALA A 77 8.11 -3.88 15.20
N GLY A 78 7.26 -4.90 15.12
CA GLY A 78 7.11 -5.79 16.24
C GLY A 78 5.75 -6.38 16.58
N HIS A 79 4.72 -6.25 15.79
CA HIS A 79 3.40 -6.82 16.15
C HIS A 79 2.89 -7.90 15.18
N GLY A 80 3.75 -8.54 14.40
CA GLY A 80 3.33 -9.64 13.52
C GLY A 80 2.20 -9.29 12.55
N GLY A 81 2.11 -8.02 12.13
CA GLY A 81 1.08 -7.56 11.17
C GLY A 81 -0.36 -7.49 11.69
N GLU A 82 -0.60 -7.70 12.97
CA GLU A 82 -1.92 -7.53 13.60
C GLU A 82 -2.16 -6.05 13.95
N TRP A 83 -2.35 -5.22 12.93
CA TRP A 83 -2.64 -3.80 13.14
C TRP A 83 -4.13 -3.56 13.34
N GLU A 84 -4.46 -2.77 14.34
CA GLU A 84 -5.83 -2.35 14.62
C GLU A 84 -6.16 -1.01 13.97
N SER A 85 -7.46 -0.75 13.78
CA SER A 85 -7.93 0.54 13.28
C SER A 85 -7.52 1.66 14.24
N GLY A 86 -6.93 2.74 13.70
CA GLY A 86 -6.38 3.86 14.45
C GLY A 86 -4.87 3.77 14.71
N GLU A 87 -4.24 2.62 14.50
CA GLU A 87 -2.78 2.50 14.63
C GLU A 87 -2.04 3.17 13.48
N ARG A 88 -0.83 3.63 13.76
CA ARG A 88 0.06 4.20 12.74
C ARG A 88 1.16 3.23 12.37
N VAL A 89 1.25 2.97 11.05
CA VAL A 89 2.23 2.06 10.47
C VAL A 89 3.03 2.81 9.43
N GLY A 90 4.28 3.10 9.75
CA GLY A 90 5.12 3.97 8.92
C GLY A 90 4.53 5.38 8.80
N ILE A 91 4.20 5.78 7.59
CA ILE A 91 3.57 7.09 7.31
C ILE A 91 2.04 7.02 7.29
N PHE A 92 1.47 5.82 7.35
CA PHE A 92 0.03 5.60 7.23
C PHE A 92 -0.63 5.39 8.59
N GLU A 93 -1.92 5.65 8.64
CA GLU A 93 -2.85 5.23 9.68
C GLU A 93 -3.70 4.09 9.16
N VAL A 94 -3.94 3.07 9.98
CA VAL A 94 -4.88 2.00 9.66
C VAL A 94 -6.29 2.53 9.84
N LEU A 95 -7.01 2.74 8.76
CA LEU A 95 -8.36 3.31 8.79
C LEU A 95 -9.44 2.26 8.94
N ALA A 96 -9.22 1.09 8.35
CA ALA A 96 -10.12 -0.05 8.48
C ALA A 96 -9.37 -1.35 8.28
N ARG A 97 -9.81 -2.40 8.96
CA ARG A 97 -9.32 -3.76 8.78
C ARG A 97 -10.51 -4.73 8.73
N LEU A 98 -10.53 -5.53 7.70
CA LEU A 98 -11.41 -6.68 7.51
C LEU A 98 -10.56 -7.96 7.40
N THR A 99 -11.22 -9.09 7.27
CA THR A 99 -10.55 -10.39 7.10
C THR A 99 -9.62 -10.40 5.87
N ASP A 100 -10.09 -9.83 4.75
CA ASP A 100 -9.40 -9.88 3.46
C ASP A 100 -8.92 -8.51 2.97
N GLU A 101 -9.20 -7.43 3.69
CA GLU A 101 -8.84 -6.07 3.29
C GLU A 101 -8.30 -5.25 4.46
N ILE A 102 -7.22 -4.50 4.22
CA ILE A 102 -6.76 -3.43 5.09
C ILE A 102 -6.72 -2.13 4.30
N VAL A 103 -7.29 -1.07 4.89
CA VAL A 103 -7.27 0.28 4.32
C VAL A 103 -6.34 1.14 5.16
N LEU A 104 -5.27 1.56 4.52
CA LEU A 104 -4.29 2.50 5.05
C LEU A 104 -4.59 3.90 4.52
N GLY A 105 -4.29 4.93 5.29
CA GLY A 105 -4.51 6.29 4.83
C GLY A 105 -3.61 7.31 5.48
N ASP A 106 -3.61 8.50 4.88
CA ASP A 106 -3.04 9.70 5.46
C ASP A 106 -3.89 10.89 5.00
N ASN A 107 -4.23 11.75 5.95
CA ASN A 107 -5.01 12.97 5.69
C ASN A 107 -4.10 14.16 5.87
N ASP A 108 -3.92 14.93 4.81
CA ASP A 108 -3.21 16.20 4.84
C ASP A 108 -4.15 17.34 4.42
N ARG A 109 -3.79 18.55 4.75
CA ARG A 109 -4.48 19.76 4.32
C ARG A 109 -4.72 19.80 2.82
N HIS A 110 -3.75 19.30 2.02
CA HIS A 110 -3.70 19.46 0.58
C HIS A 110 -4.22 18.25 -0.18
N LEU A 111 -4.14 17.05 0.42
CA LEU A 111 -4.65 15.82 -0.17
C LEU A 111 -4.99 14.78 0.90
N ASP A 112 -5.95 13.94 0.59
CA ASP A 112 -6.26 12.73 1.34
C ASP A 112 -5.84 11.52 0.50
N LEU A 113 -5.13 10.59 1.14
CA LEU A 113 -4.62 9.36 0.53
C LEU A 113 -5.28 8.16 1.19
N ARG A 114 -5.69 7.21 0.38
CA ARG A 114 -6.11 5.86 0.79
C ARG A 114 -5.38 4.81 -0.02
N VAL A 115 -4.93 3.79 0.66
CA VAL A 115 -4.36 2.59 0.04
C VAL A 115 -5.10 1.39 0.58
N SER A 116 -5.80 0.66 -0.28
CA SER A 116 -6.43 -0.61 0.05
C SER A 116 -5.53 -1.75 -0.41
N LEU A 117 -5.26 -2.66 0.50
CA LEU A 117 -4.65 -3.95 0.24
C LEU A 117 -5.73 -5.00 0.42
N LEU A 118 -6.21 -5.57 -0.69
CA LEU A 118 -7.30 -6.55 -0.72
C LEU A 118 -6.77 -7.88 -1.24
N VAL A 119 -6.98 -8.94 -0.49
CA VAL A 119 -6.69 -10.32 -0.89
C VAL A 119 -7.94 -10.93 -1.51
N GLU A 120 -7.91 -11.15 -2.82
CA GLU A 120 -8.98 -11.81 -3.56
C GLU A 120 -8.64 -13.29 -3.73
N ARG A 121 -9.58 -14.17 -3.41
CA ARG A 121 -9.48 -15.61 -3.66
C ARG A 121 -10.28 -15.95 -4.92
N GLY A 122 -9.64 -16.66 -5.84
CA GLY A 122 -10.21 -17.03 -7.14
C GLY A 122 -9.91 -18.47 -7.51
N GLY A 123 -10.24 -18.83 -8.78
CA GLY A 123 -10.13 -20.18 -9.27
C GLY A 123 -11.31 -21.07 -8.83
N ARG A 124 -11.46 -22.24 -9.48
CA ARG A 124 -12.54 -23.20 -9.16
C ARG A 124 -12.40 -23.78 -7.74
N ASP A 125 -11.20 -23.81 -7.21
CA ASP A 125 -10.89 -24.42 -5.93
C ASP A 125 -10.55 -23.39 -4.85
N GLY A 126 -10.71 -22.07 -5.12
CA GLY A 126 -10.35 -20.98 -4.22
C GLY A 126 -8.84 -20.86 -3.94
N ARG A 127 -8.01 -21.57 -4.69
CA ARG A 127 -6.56 -21.65 -4.47
C ARG A 127 -5.76 -20.54 -5.13
N GLU A 128 -6.38 -19.82 -6.08
CA GLU A 128 -5.75 -18.66 -6.70
C GLU A 128 -5.90 -17.47 -5.76
N LYS A 129 -4.77 -16.97 -5.30
CA LYS A 129 -4.71 -15.78 -4.44
C LYS A 129 -4.20 -14.60 -5.26
N THR A 130 -4.90 -13.48 -5.20
CA THR A 130 -4.51 -12.23 -5.86
C THR A 130 -4.49 -11.10 -4.84
N LEU A 131 -3.37 -10.38 -4.75
CA LEU A 131 -3.29 -9.12 -4.02
C LEU A 131 -3.68 -7.98 -4.95
N SER A 132 -4.76 -7.28 -4.61
CA SER A 132 -5.14 -6.02 -5.23
C SER A 132 -4.69 -4.86 -4.37
N VAL A 133 -3.85 -4.00 -4.94
CA VAL A 133 -3.41 -2.75 -4.31
C VAL A 133 -4.10 -1.60 -5.01
N THR A 134 -5.01 -0.94 -4.32
CA THR A 134 -5.76 0.21 -4.85
C THR A 134 -5.32 1.47 -4.13
N THR A 135 -4.91 2.49 -4.88
CA THR A 135 -4.62 3.82 -4.34
C THR A 135 -5.70 4.78 -4.80
N ALA A 136 -6.27 5.51 -3.85
CA ALA A 136 -7.24 6.56 -4.09
C ALA A 136 -6.75 7.88 -3.48
N VAL A 137 -6.83 8.96 -4.24
CA VAL A 137 -6.36 10.29 -3.82
C VAL A 137 -7.44 11.32 -4.07
N ARG A 138 -7.73 12.11 -3.06
CA ARG A 138 -8.55 13.32 -3.13
C ARG A 138 -7.65 14.55 -3.03
N LEU A 139 -7.84 15.51 -3.90
CA LEU A 139 -7.04 16.71 -4.01
C LEU A 139 -7.82 17.90 -3.44
N ASN A 140 -7.47 18.32 -2.22
CA ASN A 140 -8.24 19.28 -1.45
C ASN A 140 -8.08 20.73 -1.94
N ASP A 141 -6.94 21.05 -2.60
CA ASP A 141 -6.68 22.39 -3.11
C ASP A 141 -5.77 22.38 -4.36
N ARG A 142 -5.43 23.57 -4.87
CA ARG A 142 -4.58 23.76 -6.06
C ARG A 142 -3.14 23.31 -5.82
N LEU A 143 -2.63 23.45 -4.60
CA LEU A 143 -1.27 23.01 -4.24
C LEU A 143 -1.20 21.48 -4.23
N GLY A 144 -2.22 20.81 -3.68
CA GLY A 144 -2.35 19.36 -3.75
C GLY A 144 -2.37 18.85 -5.20
N ARG A 145 -3.08 19.53 -6.09
CA ARG A 145 -3.10 19.19 -7.53
C ARG A 145 -1.72 19.33 -8.19
N CYS A 146 -1.04 20.44 -7.94
CA CYS A 146 0.30 20.67 -8.46
C CYS A 146 1.28 19.62 -7.93
N TYR A 147 1.30 19.39 -6.62
CA TYR A 147 2.10 18.37 -5.97
C TYR A 147 1.85 16.98 -6.54
N PHE A 148 0.58 16.57 -6.64
CA PHE A 148 0.22 15.25 -7.13
C PHE A 148 0.61 15.04 -8.59
N CYS A 149 0.57 16.07 -9.42
CA CYS A 149 1.02 16.01 -10.80
C CYS A 149 2.49 15.56 -10.90
N PHE A 150 3.36 16.05 -9.99
CA PHE A 150 4.76 15.63 -9.91
C PHE A 150 4.94 14.23 -9.31
N ILE A 151 4.11 13.87 -8.33
CA ILE A 151 4.26 12.58 -7.60
C ILE A 151 3.68 11.40 -8.39
N LYS A 152 2.63 11.62 -9.16
CA LYS A 152 1.92 10.57 -9.91
C LYS A 152 2.82 9.65 -10.76
N PRO A 153 3.80 10.13 -11.55
CA PRO A 153 4.68 9.24 -12.31
C PRO A 153 5.56 8.36 -11.39
N PHE A 154 6.06 8.92 -10.29
CA PHE A 154 6.85 8.17 -9.31
C PHE A 154 6.01 7.11 -8.60
N HIS A 155 4.79 7.46 -8.20
CA HIS A 155 3.85 6.54 -7.59
C HIS A 155 3.60 5.31 -8.47
N ARG A 156 3.34 5.53 -9.77
CA ARG A 156 3.13 4.45 -10.74
C ARG A 156 4.33 3.51 -10.92
N MET A 157 5.53 3.98 -10.66
CA MET A 157 6.75 3.18 -10.69
C MET A 157 7.01 2.48 -9.35
N ILE A 158 6.82 3.21 -8.25
CA ILE A 158 7.16 2.74 -6.89
C ILE A 158 6.24 1.61 -6.45
N VAL A 159 4.92 1.79 -6.57
CA VAL A 159 3.95 0.81 -6.04
C VAL A 159 4.16 -0.58 -6.62
N PRO A 160 4.19 -0.77 -7.96
CA PRO A 160 4.43 -2.10 -8.52
C PRO A 160 5.80 -2.68 -8.15
N ALA A 161 6.84 -1.85 -8.05
CA ALA A 161 8.18 -2.31 -7.71
C ALA A 161 8.28 -2.79 -6.25
N VAL A 162 7.69 -2.03 -5.32
CA VAL A 162 7.65 -2.41 -3.90
C VAL A 162 6.86 -3.71 -3.75
N VAL A 163 5.64 -3.78 -4.30
CA VAL A 163 4.77 -4.95 -4.14
C VAL A 163 5.42 -6.20 -4.74
N LYS A 164 5.96 -6.14 -5.97
CA LYS A 164 6.63 -7.29 -6.59
C LYS A 164 7.81 -7.79 -5.76
N ARG A 165 8.64 -6.88 -5.23
CA ARG A 165 9.76 -7.26 -4.37
C ARG A 165 9.28 -7.93 -3.08
N SER A 166 8.26 -7.36 -2.45
CA SER A 166 7.69 -7.87 -1.21
C SER A 166 7.09 -9.26 -1.40
N LEU A 167 6.31 -9.45 -2.47
CA LEU A 167 5.75 -10.76 -2.81
C LEU A 167 6.84 -11.81 -3.08
N HIS A 168 7.85 -11.46 -3.89
CA HIS A 168 8.94 -12.37 -4.18
C HIS A 168 9.68 -12.82 -2.90
N ARG A 169 9.86 -11.91 -1.94
CA ARG A 169 10.46 -12.24 -0.65
C ARG A 169 9.59 -13.21 0.13
N LEU A 170 8.32 -12.91 0.32
CA LEU A 170 7.37 -13.76 1.05
C LEU A 170 7.23 -15.15 0.43
N GLU A 171 7.09 -15.22 -0.89
CA GLU A 171 7.00 -16.49 -1.62
C GLU A 171 8.27 -17.35 -1.48
N SER A 172 9.45 -16.71 -1.43
CA SER A 172 10.71 -17.43 -1.23
C SER A 172 10.86 -17.94 0.20
N GLU A 173 10.44 -17.17 1.20
CA GLU A 173 10.41 -17.57 2.62
C GLU A 173 9.48 -18.78 2.83
N VAL A 174 8.29 -18.74 2.23
CA VAL A 174 7.32 -19.84 2.29
C VAL A 174 7.86 -21.11 1.62
N ARG A 175 8.57 -20.99 0.49
CA ARG A 175 9.18 -22.14 -0.20
C ARG A 175 10.33 -22.75 0.62
N ALA A 176 11.19 -21.91 1.20
CA ALA A 176 12.29 -22.39 2.03
C ALA A 176 11.79 -23.17 3.26
N GLY A 177 10.78 -22.65 3.97
CA GLY A 177 10.18 -23.35 5.11
C GLY A 177 9.39 -24.62 4.76
N SER A 178 9.14 -24.90 3.45
CA SER A 178 8.53 -26.14 3.00
C SER A 178 9.56 -27.21 2.66
N ALA A 179 10.83 -26.85 2.52
CA ALA A 179 11.92 -27.80 2.18
C ALA A 179 12.54 -28.42 3.44
N ASP A 180 12.34 -27.84 4.61
CA ASP A 180 12.92 -28.29 5.88
C ASP A 180 11.94 -29.11 6.75
N GLY A 181 10.73 -29.39 6.28
CA GLY A 181 9.71 -30.20 6.96
C GLY A 181 9.30 -31.42 6.16
#